data_f0c606441af9dfe2a95e1b87f8469b12
#
_entry.id   f0c606441af9dfe2a95e1b87f8469b12
#
_cell.length_a   1.000
_cell.length_b   1.000
_cell.length_c   1.000
_cell.angle_alpha   90.00
_cell.angle_beta   90.00
_cell.angle_gamma   90.00
#
_symmetry.space_group_name_H-M   'P 1'
#
loop_
_entity.id
_entity.type
_entity.pdbx_description
1 polymer ?
#
loop_
_entity_poly.entity_id
_entity_poly.type
_entity_poly.pdbx_seq_one_letter_code
_entity_poly.pdbx_strand_id
1 'polypeptide(L)'
;MSKRHFDMICQRHLPLIADRIIGLSLSEHEETPKQINLFYSYLLSFNKFIQLRSLSINGVRSYKILVKITDECHHLYNLTHLNFYNCSLEDNQADFPLLVNNIWSFSKLVHCNFSIDIKGKKFFPIPKKISSSLERLSIYGSTLKLHEINRLFEYTNRLKSLSINVEFDDDNNNYILSLFPTLIELHISCSHQLDISKMISLLQNTPNLRRLNVSLWFNFLDGHQWEQIICNYLPKLKIFRLGMEETLSFDQNIEERVDELINSFRSSFWIDEHQWFVRCIIQKKTIHLYTTSKIFYNYDSVLFGSIRSTDPQDNQQKFYNNMTSIVNETFFDQPIPSYIRLPNIEYLWIKLPINDQFWSIVPSLNRLNSLTVVSYIDTFQSQLKTLLNRAPCLRRLCITQDAPLHSQMLLFRYANPSVRQLDLRDYNHYFNKEECIRLSHSSLGRQCEVLSIMINNRESIIYFIKKMINLRSLNIRCEDEKYYKGLALAKNGNNKYPDEKIQNKDDLIQWLKDHLPSTCLIVRNPHWINYILIWI
;
A
#
# COMPACT_ATOMS: atom_id res chain seq x y z
N MET A 1 3.20 -14.74 12.00
CA MET A 1 3.09 -15.41 13.34
C MET A 1 1.92 -16.37 13.30
N SER A 2 2.01 -17.59 13.84
CA SER A 2 0.83 -18.47 13.94
C SER A 2 -0.13 -17.98 15.02
N LYS A 3 -1.41 -18.38 14.91
CA LYS A 3 -2.42 -18.04 15.92
C LYS A 3 -2.03 -18.55 17.30
N ARG A 4 -1.53 -19.79 17.39
CA ARG A 4 -1.05 -20.38 18.65
C ARG A 4 0.03 -19.53 19.34
N HIS A 5 1.00 -19.01 18.58
CA HIS A 5 2.03 -18.13 19.15
C HIS A 5 1.43 -16.79 19.60
N PHE A 6 0.53 -16.23 18.83
CA PHE A 6 -0.18 -15.02 19.20
C PHE A 6 -0.97 -15.19 20.50
N ASP A 7 -1.73 -16.29 20.62
CA ASP A 7 -2.50 -16.62 21.82
C ASP A 7 -1.58 -16.76 23.04
N MET A 8 -0.47 -17.47 22.87
CA MET A 8 0.54 -17.66 23.93
C MET A 8 1.13 -16.30 24.39
N ILE A 9 1.47 -15.44 23.44
CA ILE A 9 1.99 -14.10 23.75
C ILE A 9 0.93 -13.30 24.52
N CYS A 10 -0.30 -13.25 24.02
CA CYS A 10 -1.36 -12.44 24.62
C CYS A 10 -1.81 -12.98 26.00
N GLN A 11 -1.86 -14.28 26.19
CA GLN A 11 -2.33 -14.89 27.44
C GLN A 11 -1.24 -14.98 28.51
N ARG A 12 0.01 -15.30 28.12
CA ARG A 12 1.07 -15.62 29.09
C ARG A 12 2.10 -14.52 29.26
N HIS A 13 2.55 -13.90 28.16
CA HIS A 13 3.68 -12.98 28.22
C HIS A 13 3.23 -11.52 28.33
N LEU A 14 2.28 -11.13 27.53
CA LEU A 14 1.85 -9.74 27.44
C LEU A 14 1.32 -9.18 28.77
N PRO A 15 0.53 -9.89 29.58
CA PRO A 15 0.08 -9.41 30.88
C PRO A 15 1.22 -9.11 31.87
N LEU A 16 2.38 -9.79 31.71
CA LEU A 16 3.54 -9.63 32.59
C LEU A 16 4.42 -8.43 32.23
N ILE A 17 4.31 -7.92 31.01
CA ILE A 17 5.19 -6.85 30.49
C ILE A 17 4.42 -5.65 29.94
N ALA A 18 3.10 -5.65 30.02
CA ALA A 18 2.25 -4.61 29.44
C ALA A 18 2.62 -3.21 29.93
N ASP A 19 2.97 -3.08 31.20
CA ASP A 19 3.40 -1.83 31.84
C ASP A 19 4.74 -1.29 31.33
N ARG A 20 5.55 -2.12 30.63
CA ARG A 20 6.86 -1.75 30.08
C ARG A 20 6.86 -1.55 28.57
N ILE A 21 5.76 -1.86 27.91
CA ILE A 21 5.65 -1.75 26.45
C ILE A 21 5.56 -0.28 26.06
N ILE A 22 6.49 0.15 25.20
CA ILE A 22 6.59 1.52 24.68
C ILE A 22 5.93 1.64 23.30
N GLY A 23 5.98 0.59 22.50
CA GLY A 23 5.39 0.55 21.16
C GLY A 23 4.59 -0.73 20.93
N LEU A 24 3.41 -0.59 20.35
CA LEU A 24 2.53 -1.71 20.00
C LEU A 24 2.07 -1.56 18.56
N SER A 25 2.17 -2.63 17.79
CA SER A 25 1.65 -2.71 16.43
C SER A 25 0.69 -3.90 16.30
N LEU A 26 -0.52 -3.63 15.84
CA LEU A 26 -1.55 -4.62 15.59
C LEU A 26 -1.98 -4.54 14.12
N SER A 27 -2.24 -5.69 13.50
CA SER A 27 -2.60 -5.75 12.09
C SER A 27 -3.73 -6.74 11.81
N GLU A 28 -4.61 -6.38 10.88
CA GLU A 28 -5.66 -7.26 10.34
C GLU A 28 -5.39 -7.56 8.86
N HIS A 29 -4.38 -8.38 8.60
CA HIS A 29 -4.07 -8.88 7.26
C HIS A 29 -4.72 -10.25 7.00
N GLU A 30 -4.74 -10.69 5.74
CA GLU A 30 -5.20 -12.03 5.38
C GLU A 30 -4.47 -13.14 6.14
N GLU A 31 -3.22 -12.89 6.54
CA GLU A 31 -2.40 -13.83 7.33
C GLU A 31 -2.71 -13.81 8.83
N THR A 32 -3.35 -12.77 9.33
CA THR A 32 -3.69 -12.58 10.75
C THR A 32 -5.09 -12.02 10.90
N PRO A 33 -6.11 -12.71 10.38
CA PRO A 33 -7.47 -12.21 10.38
C PRO A 33 -8.01 -11.98 11.79
N LYS A 34 -8.72 -10.89 12.01
CA LYS A 34 -9.30 -10.50 13.31
C LYS A 34 -8.32 -10.47 14.48
N GLN A 35 -7.04 -10.24 14.21
CA GLN A 35 -6.00 -10.18 15.25
C GLN A 35 -6.37 -9.18 16.35
N ILE A 36 -6.89 -8.01 15.99
CA ILE A 36 -7.26 -6.97 16.95
C ILE A 36 -8.42 -7.40 17.84
N ASN A 37 -9.43 -8.06 17.27
CA ASN A 37 -10.54 -8.60 18.05
C ASN A 37 -10.06 -9.65 19.05
N LEU A 38 -9.16 -10.53 18.64
CA LEU A 38 -8.56 -11.53 19.53
C LEU A 38 -7.71 -10.86 20.61
N PHE A 39 -6.92 -9.85 20.25
CA PHE A 39 -6.15 -9.08 21.23
C PHE A 39 -7.06 -8.55 22.35
N TYR A 40 -8.19 -7.94 22.00
CA TYR A 40 -9.17 -7.47 22.98
C TYR A 40 -9.87 -8.60 23.76
N SER A 41 -9.96 -9.79 23.21
CA SER A 41 -10.55 -10.93 23.96
C SER A 41 -9.64 -11.44 25.08
N TYR A 42 -8.33 -11.25 24.93
CA TYR A 42 -7.33 -11.62 25.95
C TYR A 42 -6.99 -10.48 26.91
N LEU A 43 -7.06 -9.25 26.44
CA LEU A 43 -6.74 -8.04 27.20
C LEU A 43 -7.99 -7.18 27.25
N LEU A 44 -8.52 -7.01 28.44
CA LEU A 44 -9.79 -6.29 28.64
C LEU A 44 -9.71 -4.81 28.23
N SER A 45 -8.52 -4.15 28.32
CA SER A 45 -8.35 -2.74 28.01
C SER A 45 -6.88 -2.37 27.83
N PHE A 46 -6.62 -1.24 27.17
CA PHE A 46 -5.28 -0.64 27.07
C PHE A 46 -4.77 -0.02 28.38
N ASN A 47 -5.57 0.06 29.42
CA ASN A 47 -5.18 0.69 30.69
C ASN A 47 -3.92 0.10 31.35
N LYS A 48 -3.55 -1.15 31.01
CA LYS A 48 -2.31 -1.80 31.49
C LYS A 48 -1.05 -1.30 30.80
N PHE A 49 -1.15 -0.62 29.65
CA PHE A 49 -0.02 -0.18 28.84
C PHE A 49 0.42 1.25 29.24
N ILE A 50 0.73 1.45 30.49
CA ILE A 50 1.00 2.79 31.07
C ILE A 50 2.19 3.51 30.44
N GLN A 51 3.15 2.79 29.84
CA GLN A 51 4.33 3.35 29.18
C GLN A 51 4.16 3.46 27.65
N LEU A 52 3.00 3.09 27.09
CA LEU A 52 2.81 3.06 25.63
C LEU A 52 2.87 4.48 25.05
N ARG A 53 3.83 4.69 24.16
CA ARG A 53 4.06 5.96 23.45
C ARG A 53 3.68 5.90 21.99
N SER A 54 3.74 4.72 21.39
CA SER A 54 3.44 4.53 19.96
C SER A 54 2.48 3.37 19.75
N LEU A 55 1.36 3.65 19.08
CA LEU A 55 0.39 2.66 18.65
C LEU A 55 0.23 2.71 17.13
N SER A 56 0.43 1.56 16.48
CA SER A 56 0.24 1.41 15.04
C SER A 56 -0.84 0.35 14.77
N ILE A 57 -1.82 0.72 13.98
CA ILE A 57 -2.97 -0.10 13.60
C ILE A 57 -2.94 -0.26 12.09
N ASN A 58 -2.94 -1.48 11.60
CA ASN A 58 -2.82 -1.75 10.18
C ASN A 58 -3.96 -2.64 9.67
N GLY A 59 -4.54 -2.29 8.51
CA GLY A 59 -5.49 -3.14 7.77
C GLY A 59 -6.88 -3.26 8.38
N VAL A 60 -7.26 -2.40 9.31
CA VAL A 60 -8.61 -2.43 9.93
C VAL A 60 -9.68 -1.97 8.94
N ARG A 61 -10.79 -2.73 8.92
CA ARG A 61 -11.92 -2.48 8.01
C ARG A 61 -13.24 -2.23 8.71
N SER A 62 -13.29 -2.40 10.01
CA SER A 62 -14.48 -2.19 10.82
C SER A 62 -14.41 -0.84 11.52
N TYR A 63 -15.38 0.02 11.23
CA TYR A 63 -15.54 1.29 11.93
C TYR A 63 -15.69 1.09 13.45
N LYS A 64 -16.48 0.10 13.87
CA LYS A 64 -16.67 -0.24 15.28
C LYS A 64 -15.36 -0.57 15.99
N ILE A 65 -14.44 -1.26 15.31
CA ILE A 65 -13.11 -1.58 15.86
C ILE A 65 -12.28 -0.31 15.99
N LEU A 66 -12.26 0.57 14.98
CA LEU A 66 -11.51 1.83 15.07
C LEU A 66 -12.02 2.74 16.19
N VAL A 67 -13.32 2.87 16.34
CA VAL A 67 -13.94 3.62 17.46
C VAL A 67 -13.50 3.01 18.78
N LYS A 68 -13.63 1.71 18.97
CA LYS A 68 -13.20 1.02 20.19
C LYS A 68 -11.72 1.28 20.49
N ILE A 69 -10.84 1.20 19.48
CA ILE A 69 -9.42 1.49 19.65
C ILE A 69 -9.21 2.92 20.13
N THR A 70 -9.85 3.90 19.49
CA THR A 70 -9.69 5.31 19.85
C THR A 70 -10.26 5.64 21.22
N ASP A 71 -11.38 5.03 21.59
CA ASP A 71 -11.93 5.18 22.94
C ASP A 71 -10.97 4.61 24.01
N GLU A 72 -10.41 3.44 23.79
CA GLU A 72 -9.41 2.84 24.67
C GLU A 72 -8.11 3.65 24.74
N CYS A 73 -7.74 4.37 23.67
CA CYS A 73 -6.55 5.23 23.68
C CYS A 73 -6.64 6.39 24.68
N HIS A 74 -7.83 6.77 25.15
CA HIS A 74 -7.97 7.76 26.23
C HIS A 74 -7.31 7.30 27.55
N HIS A 75 -7.12 6.01 27.75
CA HIS A 75 -6.40 5.46 28.90
C HIS A 75 -4.87 5.47 28.72
N LEU A 76 -4.37 5.81 27.54
CA LEU A 76 -2.95 5.83 27.21
C LEU A 76 -2.36 7.23 27.44
N TYR A 77 -2.15 7.60 28.68
CA TYR A 77 -1.69 8.96 29.06
C TYR A 77 -0.34 9.37 28.48
N ASN A 78 0.47 8.42 27.99
CA ASN A 78 1.77 8.67 27.40
C ASN A 78 1.81 8.52 25.88
N LEU A 79 0.65 8.33 25.23
CA LEU A 79 0.55 8.16 23.79
C LEU A 79 0.95 9.44 23.05
N THR A 80 2.04 9.37 22.29
CA THR A 80 2.58 10.47 21.49
C THR A 80 2.51 10.21 19.99
N HIS A 81 2.43 8.95 19.57
CA HIS A 81 2.37 8.55 18.16
C HIS A 81 1.20 7.59 17.93
N LEU A 82 0.31 7.97 17.02
CA LEU A 82 -0.81 7.13 16.60
C LEU A 82 -0.81 7.01 15.08
N ASN A 83 -0.73 5.78 14.59
CA ASN A 83 -0.65 5.52 13.17
C ASN A 83 -1.73 4.54 12.73
N PHE A 84 -2.50 4.93 11.73
CA PHE A 84 -3.39 4.06 10.98
C PHE A 84 -2.79 3.84 9.60
N TYR A 85 -2.58 2.58 9.23
CA TYR A 85 -2.03 2.20 7.92
C TYR A 85 -3.01 1.30 7.17
N ASN A 86 -3.24 1.59 5.90
CA ASN A 86 -4.05 0.76 5.01
C ASN A 86 -5.41 0.34 5.60
N CYS A 87 -6.02 1.21 6.40
CA CYS A 87 -7.36 0.99 6.92
C CYS A 87 -8.38 1.37 5.84
N SER A 88 -9.40 0.53 5.63
CA SER A 88 -10.44 0.78 4.64
C SER A 88 -11.81 0.49 5.24
N LEU A 89 -12.68 1.49 5.27
CA LEU A 89 -14.01 1.37 5.86
C LEU A 89 -15.06 1.31 4.76
N GLU A 90 -15.73 0.17 4.65
CA GLU A 90 -16.83 -0.03 3.70
C GLU A 90 -18.19 0.39 4.28
N ASP A 91 -18.24 0.75 5.56
CA ASP A 91 -19.46 1.08 6.27
C ASP A 91 -19.91 2.51 5.96
N ASN A 92 -21.02 2.64 5.24
CA ASN A 92 -21.63 3.93 4.91
C ASN A 92 -22.13 4.69 6.17
N GLN A 93 -22.26 4.02 7.31
CA GLN A 93 -22.67 4.59 8.59
C GLN A 93 -21.50 5.09 9.44
N ALA A 94 -20.26 4.97 8.94
CA ALA A 94 -19.08 5.42 9.67
C ALA A 94 -19.15 6.92 9.96
N ASP A 95 -19.22 7.29 11.25
CA ASP A 95 -19.09 8.66 11.70
C ASP A 95 -17.60 9.06 11.78
N PHE A 96 -17.04 9.37 10.61
CA PHE A 96 -15.64 9.77 10.52
C PHE A 96 -15.32 11.05 11.30
N PRO A 97 -16.20 12.08 11.31
CA PRO A 97 -16.05 13.23 12.21
C PRO A 97 -15.89 12.85 13.67
N LEU A 98 -16.66 11.89 14.18
CA LEU A 98 -16.53 11.42 15.56
C LEU A 98 -15.14 10.82 15.83
N LEU A 99 -14.65 9.95 14.94
CA LEU A 99 -13.33 9.34 15.05
C LEU A 99 -12.23 10.41 15.11
N VAL A 100 -12.27 11.39 14.19
CA VAL A 100 -11.31 12.50 14.14
C VAL A 100 -11.38 13.33 15.42
N ASN A 101 -12.57 13.70 15.90
CA ASN A 101 -12.73 14.47 17.13
C ASN A 101 -12.22 13.74 18.38
N ASN A 102 -12.37 12.43 18.45
CA ASN A 102 -11.82 11.62 19.54
C ASN A 102 -10.29 11.70 19.54
N ILE A 103 -9.65 11.55 18.38
CA ILE A 103 -8.19 11.60 18.24
C ILE A 103 -7.64 12.99 18.58
N TRP A 104 -8.31 14.07 18.14
CA TRP A 104 -7.90 15.44 18.47
C TRP A 104 -7.97 15.76 19.96
N SER A 105 -8.72 14.98 20.74
CA SER A 105 -8.82 15.17 22.20
C SER A 105 -7.65 14.56 23.00
N PHE A 106 -6.70 13.85 22.36
CA PHE A 106 -5.57 13.26 23.06
C PHE A 106 -4.53 14.33 23.43
N SER A 107 -4.32 14.54 24.72
CA SER A 107 -3.57 15.68 25.26
C SER A 107 -2.07 15.65 24.98
N LYS A 108 -1.48 14.48 24.69
CA LYS A 108 -0.03 14.30 24.44
C LYS A 108 0.29 13.80 23.03
N LEU A 109 -0.69 13.70 22.15
CA LEU A 109 -0.47 13.20 20.81
C LEU A 109 0.31 14.22 19.97
N VAL A 110 1.53 13.87 19.60
CA VAL A 110 2.44 14.72 18.80
C VAL A 110 2.41 14.36 17.33
N HIS A 111 2.24 13.08 17.02
CA HIS A 111 2.26 12.57 15.65
C HIS A 111 1.02 11.73 15.38
N CYS A 112 0.30 12.07 14.33
CA CYS A 112 -0.81 11.27 13.83
C CYS A 112 -0.69 11.00 12.33
N ASN A 113 -0.84 9.74 11.94
CA ASN A 113 -0.92 9.32 10.56
C ASN A 113 -2.28 8.66 10.30
N PHE A 114 -3.04 9.27 9.38
CA PHE A 114 -4.32 8.76 8.90
C PHE A 114 -4.15 8.20 7.48
N SER A 115 -3.93 6.89 7.37
CA SER A 115 -4.11 6.17 6.11
C SER A 115 -5.39 5.34 6.22
N ILE A 116 -6.52 6.04 6.12
CA ILE A 116 -7.87 5.48 6.25
C ILE A 116 -8.65 5.87 5.00
N ASP A 117 -9.00 4.88 4.20
CA ASP A 117 -9.90 5.03 3.06
C ASP A 117 -11.34 4.76 3.50
N ILE A 118 -12.27 5.65 3.17
CA ILE A 118 -13.69 5.49 3.48
C ILE A 118 -14.48 5.50 2.18
N LYS A 119 -15.06 4.36 1.85
CA LYS A 119 -15.87 4.21 0.65
C LYS A 119 -16.93 5.30 0.52
N GLY A 120 -16.88 6.03 -0.60
CA GLY A 120 -17.82 7.12 -0.89
C GLY A 120 -17.57 8.44 -0.15
N LYS A 121 -16.52 8.56 0.67
CA LYS A 121 -16.12 9.80 1.33
C LYS A 121 -14.74 10.22 0.85
N LYS A 122 -14.70 11.23 -0.02
CA LYS A 122 -13.46 11.76 -0.59
C LYS A 122 -12.73 12.70 0.37
N PHE A 123 -13.48 13.46 1.19
CA PHE A 123 -12.93 14.55 1.99
C PHE A 123 -12.68 14.15 3.45
N PHE A 124 -11.57 14.64 3.99
CA PHE A 124 -11.23 14.50 5.39
C PHE A 124 -12.08 15.46 6.24
N PRO A 125 -12.76 15.00 7.31
CA PRO A 125 -13.57 15.88 8.14
C PRO A 125 -12.69 16.78 9.02
N ILE A 126 -13.05 18.06 9.08
CA ILE A 126 -12.38 19.00 9.95
C ILE A 126 -12.75 18.74 11.42
N PRO A 127 -11.76 18.65 12.32
CA PRO A 127 -12.01 18.47 13.75
C PRO A 127 -12.78 19.66 14.34
N LYS A 128 -13.55 19.39 15.40
CA LYS A 128 -14.24 20.43 16.19
C LYS A 128 -13.56 20.71 17.53
N LYS A 129 -12.51 19.95 17.87
CA LYS A 129 -11.73 20.10 19.08
C LYS A 129 -10.34 20.61 18.76
N ILE A 130 -9.78 21.46 19.64
CA ILE A 130 -8.41 21.96 19.49
C ILE A 130 -7.44 20.93 20.05
N SER A 131 -6.47 20.54 19.24
CA SER A 131 -5.32 19.76 19.71
C SER A 131 -4.17 20.70 20.09
N SER A 132 -3.81 20.69 21.38
CA SER A 132 -2.72 21.51 21.91
C SER A 132 -1.33 20.87 21.76
N SER A 133 -1.23 19.64 21.29
CA SER A 133 0.00 18.85 21.26
C SER A 133 0.42 18.37 19.88
N LEU A 134 -0.50 18.31 18.91
CA LEU A 134 -0.24 17.74 17.59
C LEU A 134 0.73 18.63 16.79
N GLU A 135 1.89 18.05 16.44
CA GLU A 135 2.94 18.73 15.68
C GLU A 135 3.12 18.14 14.27
N ARG A 136 2.76 16.87 14.07
CA ARG A 136 2.92 16.19 12.76
C ARG A 136 1.64 15.47 12.40
N LEU A 137 1.12 15.78 11.23
CA LEU A 137 -0.11 15.20 10.70
C LEU A 137 0.11 14.73 9.26
N SER A 138 -0.23 13.48 9.01
CA SER A 138 -0.27 12.92 7.65
C SER A 138 -1.66 12.36 7.38
N ILE A 139 -2.26 12.73 6.25
CA ILE A 139 -3.59 12.28 5.84
C ILE A 139 -3.45 11.65 4.45
N TYR A 140 -3.71 10.34 4.36
CA TYR A 140 -3.71 9.57 3.12
C TYR A 140 -5.07 8.90 2.93
N GLY A 141 -5.49 8.72 1.67
CA GLY A 141 -6.80 8.14 1.34
C GLY A 141 -7.97 9.13 1.39
N SER A 142 -7.73 10.36 1.84
CA SER A 142 -8.70 11.46 1.83
C SER A 142 -8.06 12.73 1.33
N THR A 143 -8.89 13.64 0.83
CA THR A 143 -8.47 14.92 0.26
C THR A 143 -8.95 16.08 1.13
N LEU A 144 -8.23 17.19 1.15
CA LEU A 144 -8.63 18.44 1.77
C LEU A 144 -8.81 19.53 0.71
N LYS A 145 -9.86 20.33 0.84
CA LYS A 145 -10.01 21.57 0.10
C LYS A 145 -9.19 22.68 0.75
N LEU A 146 -8.85 23.71 -0.01
CA LEU A 146 -8.00 24.81 0.48
C LEU A 146 -8.57 25.50 1.74
N HIS A 147 -9.87 25.77 1.77
CA HIS A 147 -10.51 26.38 2.94
C HIS A 147 -10.53 25.44 4.16
N GLU A 148 -10.53 24.13 3.95
CA GLU A 148 -10.46 23.13 5.01
C GLU A 148 -9.07 23.09 5.65
N ILE A 149 -8.01 23.35 4.87
CA ILE A 149 -6.64 23.50 5.40
C ILE A 149 -6.59 24.66 6.40
N ASN A 150 -7.18 25.81 6.06
CA ASN A 150 -7.24 26.96 6.97
C ASN A 150 -7.90 26.58 8.30
N ARG A 151 -9.08 25.96 8.22
CA ARG A 151 -9.79 25.48 9.41
C ARG A 151 -9.02 24.44 10.19
N LEU A 152 -8.29 23.54 9.52
CA LEU A 152 -7.46 22.54 10.19
C LEU A 152 -6.40 23.20 11.09
N PHE A 153 -5.77 24.28 10.63
CA PHE A 153 -4.78 25.02 11.41
C PHE A 153 -5.39 25.76 12.62
N GLU A 154 -6.64 26.20 12.55
CA GLU A 154 -7.36 26.78 13.70
C GLU A 154 -7.47 25.76 14.85
N TYR A 155 -7.61 24.48 14.51
CA TYR A 155 -7.72 23.38 15.48
C TYR A 155 -6.40 22.66 15.78
N THR A 156 -5.28 23.08 15.13
CA THR A 156 -3.93 22.47 15.30
C THR A 156 -2.85 23.54 15.28
N ASN A 157 -2.90 24.44 16.24
CA ASN A 157 -2.06 25.65 16.32
C ASN A 157 -0.54 25.38 16.50
N ARG A 158 -0.12 24.13 16.81
CA ARG A 158 1.29 23.72 16.97
C ARG A 158 1.81 22.90 15.78
N LEU A 159 1.04 22.80 14.72
CA LEU A 159 1.39 21.92 13.58
C LEU A 159 2.66 22.43 12.88
N LYS A 160 3.69 21.58 12.83
CA LYS A 160 5.00 21.83 12.22
C LYS A 160 5.20 21.08 10.90
N SER A 161 4.54 19.95 10.75
CA SER A 161 4.64 19.10 9.56
C SER A 161 3.25 18.63 9.12
N LEU A 162 2.92 18.87 7.87
CA LEU A 162 1.65 18.49 7.26
C LEU A 162 1.89 17.74 5.95
N SER A 163 1.28 16.56 5.81
CA SER A 163 1.28 15.77 4.57
C SER A 163 -0.16 15.46 4.16
N ILE A 164 -0.58 15.94 2.98
CA ILE A 164 -1.99 15.89 2.54
C ILE A 164 -2.13 15.73 1.03
N ASN A 165 -3.27 15.20 0.62
CA ASN A 165 -3.79 15.36 -0.73
C ASN A 165 -4.68 16.61 -0.76
N VAL A 166 -4.47 17.49 -1.74
CA VAL A 166 -5.21 18.75 -1.86
C VAL A 166 -6.03 18.75 -3.14
N GLU A 167 -7.24 19.24 -3.04
CA GLU A 167 -8.08 19.57 -4.18
C GLU A 167 -8.28 21.09 -4.24
N PHE A 168 -7.82 21.68 -5.34
CA PHE A 168 -8.00 23.09 -5.63
C PHE A 168 -9.28 23.25 -6.46
N ASP A 169 -10.44 23.32 -5.79
CA ASP A 169 -11.75 23.46 -6.44
C ASP A 169 -11.91 24.79 -7.19
N ASP A 170 -12.75 24.76 -8.23
CA ASP A 170 -13.20 25.94 -9.00
C ASP A 170 -14.21 26.85 -8.25
N ASP A 171 -14.46 26.57 -6.97
CA ASP A 171 -15.32 27.44 -6.16
C ASP A 171 -14.77 28.88 -6.21
N ASN A 172 -15.51 29.78 -6.86
CA ASN A 172 -15.18 31.21 -7.06
C ASN A 172 -15.09 32.03 -5.76
N ASN A 173 -15.04 31.37 -4.61
CA ASN A 173 -14.90 32.00 -3.31
C ASN A 173 -13.43 32.34 -3.06
N ASN A 174 -13.09 33.61 -3.09
CA ASN A 174 -11.79 34.12 -2.65
C ASN A 174 -11.63 33.91 -1.14
N TYR A 175 -11.19 32.69 -0.73
CA TYR A 175 -10.86 32.45 0.65
C TYR A 175 -9.54 33.13 1.00
N ILE A 176 -9.57 33.99 2.01
CA ILE A 176 -8.35 34.54 2.61
C ILE A 176 -7.76 33.48 3.53
N LEU A 177 -6.59 32.97 3.18
CA LEU A 177 -5.88 32.04 4.03
C LEU A 177 -5.21 32.79 5.18
N SER A 178 -5.30 32.21 6.37
CA SER A 178 -4.55 32.68 7.53
C SER A 178 -3.06 32.31 7.42
N LEU A 179 -2.20 33.04 8.11
CA LEU A 179 -0.77 32.67 8.21
C LEU A 179 -0.59 31.36 8.98
N PHE A 180 0.31 30.50 8.49
CA PHE A 180 0.71 29.25 9.12
C PHE A 180 2.16 29.33 9.64
N PRO A 181 2.43 30.13 10.65
CA PRO A 181 3.80 30.47 11.07
C PRO A 181 4.55 29.30 11.73
N THR A 182 3.83 28.31 12.21
CA THR A 182 4.43 27.12 12.84
C THR A 182 4.88 26.06 11.84
N LEU A 183 4.38 26.12 10.59
CA LEU A 183 4.63 25.10 9.58
C LEU A 183 6.07 25.15 9.07
N ILE A 184 6.78 24.02 9.21
CA ILE A 184 8.19 23.85 8.81
C ILE A 184 8.31 22.89 7.63
N GLU A 185 7.44 21.89 7.58
CA GLU A 185 7.40 20.86 6.54
C GLU A 185 6.01 20.79 5.92
N LEU A 186 5.95 20.81 4.61
CA LEU A 186 4.72 20.64 3.86
C LEU A 186 4.92 19.62 2.73
N HIS A 187 4.07 18.61 2.72
CA HIS A 187 3.97 17.67 1.62
C HIS A 187 2.57 17.75 1.02
N ILE A 188 2.50 18.16 -0.23
CA ILE A 188 1.26 18.29 -1.00
C ILE A 188 1.28 17.30 -2.14
N SER A 189 0.19 16.56 -2.30
CA SER A 189 -0.12 15.80 -3.51
C SER A 189 -1.41 16.32 -4.11
N CYS A 190 -1.41 16.59 -5.42
CA CYS A 190 -2.58 17.03 -6.15
C CYS A 190 -2.79 16.13 -7.36
N SER A 191 -3.91 15.39 -7.37
CA SER A 191 -4.29 14.45 -8.43
C SER A 191 -5.29 15.00 -9.44
N HIS A 192 -5.63 16.28 -9.35
CA HIS A 192 -6.58 16.99 -10.21
C HIS A 192 -5.92 18.19 -10.84
N GLN A 193 -6.64 18.84 -11.76
CA GLN A 193 -6.15 20.07 -12.38
C GLN A 193 -5.79 21.10 -11.30
N LEU A 194 -4.56 21.62 -11.36
CA LEU A 194 -4.02 22.55 -10.39
C LEU A 194 -4.46 23.97 -10.73
N ASP A 195 -5.09 24.67 -9.80
CA ASP A 195 -5.16 26.11 -9.81
C ASP A 195 -3.88 26.68 -9.18
N ILE A 196 -2.99 27.17 -10.04
CA ILE A 196 -1.67 27.69 -9.64
C ILE A 196 -1.82 28.86 -8.66
N SER A 197 -2.81 29.74 -8.87
CA SER A 197 -3.02 30.92 -8.01
C SER A 197 -3.39 30.53 -6.57
N LYS A 198 -4.19 29.49 -6.42
CA LYS A 198 -4.56 28.94 -5.12
C LYS A 198 -3.38 28.24 -4.42
N MET A 199 -2.54 27.53 -5.18
CA MET A 199 -1.31 26.96 -4.63
C MET A 199 -0.34 28.06 -4.16
N ILE A 200 -0.15 29.11 -4.96
CA ILE A 200 0.67 30.27 -4.57
C ILE A 200 0.11 30.90 -3.29
N SER A 201 -1.21 31.09 -3.20
CA SER A 201 -1.86 31.62 -2.00
C SER A 201 -1.58 30.76 -0.76
N LEU A 202 -1.57 29.43 -0.89
CA LEU A 202 -1.20 28.53 0.22
C LEU A 202 0.26 28.73 0.63
N LEU A 203 1.19 28.78 -0.33
CA LEU A 203 2.62 28.91 -0.07
C LEU A 203 2.99 30.28 0.52
N GLN A 204 2.35 31.36 0.08
CA GLN A 204 2.51 32.71 0.65
C GLN A 204 2.23 32.77 2.14
N ASN A 205 1.33 31.92 2.61
CA ASN A 205 0.94 31.85 4.01
C ASN A 205 1.80 30.91 4.88
N THR A 206 2.94 30.38 4.34
CA THR A 206 3.86 29.49 5.04
C THR A 206 5.29 30.07 5.17
N PRO A 207 5.50 31.23 5.80
CA PRO A 207 6.77 32.00 5.75
C PRO A 207 7.96 31.27 6.42
N ASN A 208 7.71 30.28 7.24
CA ASN A 208 8.74 29.53 7.97
C ASN A 208 9.02 28.14 7.37
N LEU A 209 8.50 27.87 6.17
CA LEU A 209 8.67 26.58 5.52
C LEU A 209 10.14 26.33 5.18
N ARG A 210 10.65 25.17 5.63
CA ARG A 210 12.03 24.74 5.37
C ARG A 210 12.10 23.53 4.43
N ARG A 211 11.01 22.76 4.36
CA ARG A 211 10.91 21.57 3.50
C ARG A 211 9.59 21.58 2.77
N LEU A 212 9.67 21.58 1.45
CA LEU A 212 8.51 21.47 0.56
C LEU A 212 8.66 20.25 -0.33
N ASN A 213 7.67 19.38 -0.28
CA ASN A 213 7.55 18.23 -1.16
C ASN A 213 6.23 18.35 -1.93
N VAL A 214 6.30 18.45 -3.25
CA VAL A 214 5.13 18.63 -4.12
C VAL A 214 5.05 17.49 -5.11
N SER A 215 3.86 16.92 -5.26
CA SER A 215 3.55 15.92 -6.29
C SER A 215 2.33 16.39 -7.07
N LEU A 216 2.51 16.72 -8.35
CA LEU A 216 1.48 17.24 -9.24
C LEU A 216 1.23 16.25 -10.39
N TRP A 217 -0.03 15.99 -10.67
CA TRP A 217 -0.49 15.13 -11.74
C TRP A 217 -1.30 16.00 -12.71
N PHE A 218 -0.99 15.92 -14.01
CA PHE A 218 -1.68 16.63 -15.10
C PHE A 218 -1.29 18.09 -15.39
N ASN A 219 -0.42 18.74 -14.58
CA ASN A 219 0.03 20.11 -14.89
C ASN A 219 1.50 20.30 -14.54
N PHE A 220 2.23 20.94 -15.44
CA PHE A 220 3.59 21.41 -15.16
C PHE A 220 3.62 22.91 -14.83
N LEU A 221 4.34 23.22 -13.75
CA LEU A 221 4.97 24.51 -13.57
C LEU A 221 6.42 24.37 -14.03
N ASP A 222 6.87 25.27 -14.89
CA ASP A 222 8.26 25.28 -15.33
C ASP A 222 9.22 25.75 -14.22
N GLY A 223 10.52 25.63 -14.47
CA GLY A 223 11.55 26.01 -13.50
C GLY A 223 11.52 27.48 -13.15
N HIS A 224 11.23 28.37 -14.09
CA HIS A 224 11.19 29.81 -13.84
C HIS A 224 10.00 30.18 -12.95
N GLN A 225 8.84 29.55 -13.13
CA GLN A 225 7.67 29.76 -12.29
C GLN A 225 7.93 29.29 -10.86
N TRP A 226 8.54 28.10 -10.69
CA TRP A 226 8.94 27.61 -9.37
C TRP A 226 9.98 28.51 -8.70
N GLU A 227 10.99 28.97 -9.43
CA GLU A 227 12.01 29.91 -8.93
C GLU A 227 11.34 31.19 -8.39
N GLN A 228 10.43 31.80 -9.17
CA GLN A 228 9.67 32.97 -8.72
C GLN A 228 8.86 32.70 -7.46
N ILE A 229 8.18 31.57 -7.39
CA ILE A 229 7.39 31.21 -6.21
C ILE A 229 8.29 31.05 -4.97
N ILE A 230 9.41 30.36 -5.12
CA ILE A 230 10.33 30.09 -4.00
C ILE A 230 11.01 31.37 -3.53
N CYS A 231 11.56 32.17 -4.44
CA CYS A 231 12.22 33.43 -4.11
C CYS A 231 11.27 34.42 -3.43
N ASN A 232 10.04 34.54 -3.93
CA ASN A 232 9.10 35.55 -3.43
C ASN A 232 8.45 35.13 -2.10
N TYR A 233 8.17 33.84 -1.89
CA TYR A 233 7.28 33.40 -0.81
C TYR A 233 7.92 32.45 0.20
N LEU A 234 9.03 31.79 -0.15
CA LEU A 234 9.63 30.73 0.67
C LEU A 234 11.12 30.99 1.01
N PRO A 235 11.47 32.15 1.61
CA PRO A 235 12.86 32.55 1.79
C PRO A 235 13.67 31.65 2.74
N LYS A 236 13.00 30.77 3.50
CA LYS A 236 13.65 29.84 4.45
C LYS A 236 13.73 28.41 3.93
N LEU A 237 13.33 28.19 2.67
CA LEU A 237 13.29 26.85 2.09
C LEU A 237 14.71 26.30 1.94
N LYS A 238 14.93 25.09 2.48
CA LYS A 238 16.22 24.39 2.44
C LYS A 238 16.17 23.11 1.63
N ILE A 239 14.99 22.48 1.59
CA ILE A 239 14.78 21.22 0.89
C ILE A 239 13.55 21.38 0.02
N PHE A 240 13.75 21.27 -1.29
CA PHE A 240 12.69 21.23 -2.26
C PHE A 240 12.68 19.89 -2.98
N ARG A 241 11.52 19.26 -3.01
CA ARG A 241 11.29 18.00 -3.72
C ARG A 241 10.07 18.14 -4.60
N LEU A 242 10.28 17.96 -5.87
CA LEU A 242 9.25 18.10 -6.90
C LEU A 242 9.05 16.77 -7.60
N GLY A 243 7.81 16.43 -7.86
CA GLY A 243 7.41 15.38 -8.78
C GLY A 243 6.23 15.88 -9.59
N MET A 244 6.34 15.83 -10.90
CA MET A 244 5.28 16.23 -11.83
C MET A 244 5.11 15.18 -12.91
N GLU A 245 3.86 14.98 -13.34
CA GLU A 245 3.52 14.08 -14.42
C GLU A 245 2.53 14.76 -15.37
N GLU A 246 2.82 14.72 -16.68
CA GLU A 246 1.95 15.25 -17.72
C GLU A 246 1.87 14.27 -18.89
N THR A 247 0.65 14.03 -19.36
CA THR A 247 0.43 13.26 -20.59
C THR A 247 0.05 14.23 -21.71
N LEU A 248 0.87 14.27 -22.76
CA LEU A 248 0.70 15.18 -23.89
C LEU A 248 -0.35 14.68 -24.88
N SER A 249 -0.99 15.61 -25.58
CA SER A 249 -1.89 15.33 -26.70
C SER A 249 -1.12 14.80 -27.92
N PHE A 250 -1.84 14.25 -28.92
CA PHE A 250 -1.20 13.62 -30.09
C PHE A 250 -0.43 14.59 -30.97
N ASP A 251 -0.75 15.87 -30.94
CA ASP A 251 -0.19 16.89 -31.83
C ASP A 251 1.01 17.62 -31.27
N GLN A 252 1.38 17.35 -30.00
CA GLN A 252 2.50 18.03 -29.35
C GLN A 252 3.82 17.27 -29.54
N ASN A 253 4.87 18.03 -29.84
CA ASN A 253 6.24 17.51 -29.92
C ASN A 253 6.82 17.30 -28.50
N ILE A 254 6.88 16.06 -28.06
CA ILE A 254 7.30 15.72 -26.70
C ILE A 254 8.77 16.07 -26.43
N GLU A 255 9.66 15.92 -27.42
CA GLU A 255 11.08 16.21 -27.25
C GLU A 255 11.31 17.71 -27.05
N GLU A 256 10.66 18.56 -27.85
CA GLU A 256 10.73 20.01 -27.73
C GLU A 256 10.19 20.47 -26.37
N ARG A 257 9.04 19.93 -25.95
CA ARG A 257 8.45 20.26 -24.65
C ARG A 257 9.36 19.86 -23.48
N VAL A 258 10.03 18.73 -23.57
CA VAL A 258 10.98 18.29 -22.54
C VAL A 258 12.23 19.17 -22.52
N ASP A 259 12.75 19.56 -23.67
CA ASP A 259 13.92 20.44 -23.74
C ASP A 259 13.60 21.83 -23.16
N GLU A 260 12.44 22.42 -23.47
CA GLU A 260 11.96 23.65 -22.85
C GLU A 260 11.88 23.51 -21.32
N LEU A 261 11.23 22.43 -20.86
CA LEU A 261 11.03 22.19 -19.45
C LEU A 261 12.36 22.02 -18.69
N ILE A 262 13.27 21.19 -19.20
CA ILE A 262 14.60 20.98 -18.59
C ILE A 262 15.41 22.27 -18.59
N ASN A 263 15.37 23.05 -19.67
CA ASN A 263 16.11 24.30 -19.76
C ASN A 263 15.61 25.34 -18.75
N SER A 264 14.34 25.36 -18.42
CA SER A 264 13.79 26.24 -17.38
C SER A 264 14.37 26.00 -15.98
N PHE A 265 14.89 24.79 -15.71
CA PHE A 265 15.55 24.40 -14.45
C PHE A 265 17.08 24.53 -14.52
N ARG A 266 17.64 25.35 -15.44
CA ARG A 266 19.11 25.52 -15.61
C ARG A 266 19.62 26.89 -15.14
N SER A 267 18.77 27.73 -14.49
CA SER A 267 19.24 28.99 -13.92
C SER A 267 20.25 28.76 -12.80
N SER A 268 21.03 29.79 -12.45
CA SER A 268 21.97 29.77 -11.31
C SER A 268 21.28 29.38 -10.01
N PHE A 269 20.05 29.79 -9.83
CA PHE A 269 19.21 29.41 -8.68
C PHE A 269 19.12 27.89 -8.49
N TRP A 270 18.85 27.13 -9.56
CA TRP A 270 18.70 25.68 -9.47
C TRP A 270 20.02 24.94 -9.32
N ILE A 271 21.02 25.36 -10.10
CA ILE A 271 22.28 24.61 -10.27
C ILE A 271 23.33 25.03 -9.24
N ASP A 272 23.55 26.34 -9.08
CA ASP A 272 24.68 26.84 -8.29
C ASP A 272 24.28 27.10 -6.83
N GLU A 273 23.14 27.75 -6.61
CA GLU A 273 22.74 28.19 -5.27
C GLU A 273 22.14 27.05 -4.44
N HIS A 274 21.28 26.22 -5.05
CA HIS A 274 20.53 25.21 -4.32
C HIS A 274 20.92 23.77 -4.64
N GLN A 275 21.49 23.51 -5.81
CA GLN A 275 21.82 22.17 -6.31
C GLN A 275 20.58 21.24 -6.33
N TRP A 276 19.42 21.81 -6.67
CA TRP A 276 18.16 21.08 -6.81
C TRP A 276 17.97 20.61 -8.25
N PHE A 277 18.80 19.65 -8.62
CA PHE A 277 18.79 19.09 -9.96
C PHE A 277 17.47 18.34 -10.23
N VAL A 278 17.01 18.43 -11.47
CA VAL A 278 15.84 17.72 -11.93
C VAL A 278 16.18 16.68 -12.97
N ARG A 279 15.39 15.64 -13.02
CA ARG A 279 15.41 14.59 -14.02
C ARG A 279 14.05 14.49 -14.67
N CYS A 280 14.03 14.37 -15.98
CA CYS A 280 12.85 14.13 -16.78
C CYS A 280 12.98 12.77 -17.46
N ILE A 281 11.92 11.95 -17.36
CA ILE A 281 11.80 10.67 -18.06
C ILE A 281 10.60 10.77 -18.99
N ILE A 282 10.81 10.40 -20.24
CA ILE A 282 9.78 10.36 -21.26
C ILE A 282 9.36 8.90 -21.43
N GLN A 283 8.10 8.59 -21.13
CA GLN A 283 7.56 7.26 -21.36
C GLN A 283 6.33 7.36 -22.26
N LYS A 284 6.44 6.89 -23.50
CA LYS A 284 5.41 7.06 -24.54
C LYS A 284 5.09 8.54 -24.74
N LYS A 285 3.93 9.01 -24.25
CA LYS A 285 3.45 10.39 -24.32
C LYS A 285 3.40 11.07 -22.96
N THR A 286 3.89 10.41 -21.95
CA THR A 286 3.89 10.95 -20.58
C THR A 286 5.31 11.41 -20.22
N ILE A 287 5.38 12.62 -19.72
CA ILE A 287 6.57 13.23 -19.16
C ILE A 287 6.50 13.10 -17.64
N HIS A 288 7.54 12.54 -17.05
CA HIS A 288 7.71 12.47 -15.60
C HIS A 288 8.91 13.32 -15.21
N LEU A 289 8.71 14.42 -14.49
CA LEU A 289 9.78 15.27 -13.99
C LEU A 289 9.86 15.19 -12.48
N TYR A 290 11.06 15.06 -11.94
CA TYR A 290 11.29 15.07 -10.50
C TYR A 290 12.69 15.54 -10.12
N THR A 291 12.81 16.08 -8.92
CA THR A 291 14.11 16.42 -8.35
C THR A 291 14.92 15.14 -8.08
N THR A 292 16.22 15.14 -8.40
CA THR A 292 17.10 13.97 -8.24
C THR A 292 17.25 13.52 -6.78
N SER A 293 17.03 14.43 -5.83
CA SER A 293 17.01 14.13 -4.39
C SER A 293 15.77 13.39 -3.91
N LYS A 294 14.70 13.34 -4.74
CA LYS A 294 13.48 12.61 -4.42
C LYS A 294 13.65 11.17 -4.89
N ILE A 295 13.83 10.25 -3.95
CA ILE A 295 13.72 8.83 -4.26
C ILE A 295 12.23 8.51 -4.29
N PHE A 296 11.71 8.20 -5.48
CA PHE A 296 10.34 7.75 -5.63
C PHE A 296 10.23 6.29 -5.16
N TYR A 297 9.84 6.10 -3.91
CA TYR A 297 9.59 4.76 -3.37
C TYR A 297 8.27 4.12 -3.86
N ASN A 298 7.41 4.89 -4.55
CA ASN A 298 6.04 4.48 -4.86
C ASN A 298 5.70 4.39 -6.36
N TYR A 299 6.69 4.34 -7.27
CA TYR A 299 6.33 3.96 -8.62
C TYR A 299 6.30 2.44 -8.72
N ASP A 300 5.10 1.90 -8.70
CA ASP A 300 4.81 0.51 -9.03
C ASP A 300 5.20 0.14 -10.48
N SER A 301 5.73 1.10 -11.23
CA SER A 301 6.23 0.90 -12.58
C SER A 301 7.63 1.50 -12.73
N VAL A 302 8.56 0.68 -13.19
CA VAL A 302 9.87 1.16 -13.65
C VAL A 302 9.64 2.00 -14.89
N LEU A 303 10.06 3.27 -14.84
CA LEU A 303 9.95 4.18 -15.96
C LEU A 303 11.14 3.97 -16.89
N PHE A 304 10.89 3.50 -18.10
CA PHE A 304 11.86 3.47 -19.19
C PHE A 304 11.51 4.48 -20.24
N GLY A 305 12.49 5.23 -20.62
CA GLY A 305 12.33 6.20 -21.67
C GLY A 305 13.60 7.00 -21.89
N SER A 306 13.51 7.98 -22.77
CA SER A 306 14.56 8.98 -22.91
C SER A 306 14.68 9.77 -21.60
N ILE A 307 15.90 9.87 -21.08
CA ILE A 307 16.18 10.57 -19.81
C ILE A 307 16.94 11.85 -20.13
N ARG A 308 16.46 12.96 -19.60
CA ARG A 308 17.14 14.25 -19.59
C ARG A 308 17.36 14.67 -18.13
N SER A 309 18.49 15.28 -17.83
CA SER A 309 18.79 15.75 -16.47
C SER A 309 19.52 17.08 -16.49
N THR A 310 19.32 17.89 -15.46
CA THR A 310 20.14 19.09 -15.22
C THR A 310 21.36 18.78 -14.36
N ASP A 311 21.44 17.61 -13.73
CA ASP A 311 22.60 17.18 -12.94
C ASP A 311 23.74 16.75 -13.88
N PRO A 312 24.88 17.48 -13.90
CA PRO A 312 26.01 17.14 -14.75
C PRO A 312 26.69 15.81 -14.37
N GLN A 313 26.46 15.34 -13.16
CA GLN A 313 26.98 14.06 -12.65
C GLN A 313 25.90 12.97 -12.62
N ASP A 314 24.79 13.19 -13.31
CA ASP A 314 23.70 12.22 -13.30
C ASP A 314 24.12 10.89 -13.90
N ASN A 315 24.29 9.93 -13.04
CA ASN A 315 24.53 8.56 -13.44
C ASN A 315 23.20 7.81 -13.50
N GLN A 316 22.68 7.62 -14.72
CA GLN A 316 21.45 6.88 -14.95
C GLN A 316 21.48 5.49 -14.30
N GLN A 317 22.62 4.82 -14.28
CA GLN A 317 22.77 3.51 -13.64
C GLN A 317 22.58 3.59 -12.13
N LYS A 318 22.99 4.68 -11.45
CA LYS A 318 22.71 4.89 -10.02
C LYS A 318 21.22 4.96 -9.73
N PHE A 319 20.44 5.55 -10.63
CA PHE A 319 18.98 5.55 -10.53
C PHE A 319 18.42 4.13 -10.62
N TYR A 320 18.82 3.36 -11.63
CA TYR A 320 18.38 1.99 -11.82
C TYR A 320 18.86 1.04 -10.70
N ASN A 321 20.00 1.32 -10.08
CA ASN A 321 20.50 0.57 -8.92
C ASN A 321 19.61 0.72 -7.68
N ASN A 322 18.84 1.80 -7.59
CA ASN A 322 17.91 2.04 -6.48
C ASN A 322 16.50 1.46 -6.74
N MET A 323 16.27 0.91 -7.92
CA MET A 323 15.00 0.26 -8.23
C MET A 323 14.93 -1.11 -7.60
N THR A 324 13.87 -1.33 -6.84
CA THR A 324 13.63 -2.58 -6.11
C THR A 324 12.43 -3.35 -6.61
N SER A 325 11.58 -2.75 -7.46
CA SER A 325 10.36 -3.41 -7.92
C SER A 325 10.10 -3.23 -9.42
N ILE A 326 9.59 -4.31 -10.02
CA ILE A 326 9.03 -4.33 -11.37
C ILE A 326 7.65 -4.97 -11.22
N VAL A 327 6.58 -4.15 -11.33
CA VAL A 327 5.20 -4.60 -11.11
C VAL A 327 4.34 -4.56 -12.39
N ASN A 328 4.99 -4.43 -13.54
CA ASN A 328 4.34 -4.47 -14.84
C ASN A 328 4.78 -5.73 -15.60
N GLU A 329 3.85 -6.63 -15.87
CA GLU A 329 4.09 -7.90 -16.57
C GLU A 329 4.61 -7.73 -17.99
N THR A 330 4.25 -6.62 -18.66
CA THR A 330 4.68 -6.30 -20.03
C THR A 330 5.97 -5.49 -20.07
N PHE A 331 6.63 -5.30 -18.94
CA PHE A 331 7.84 -4.52 -18.83
C PHE A 331 8.94 -4.98 -19.80
N PHE A 332 9.16 -6.28 -19.89
CA PHE A 332 10.20 -6.85 -20.76
C PHE A 332 9.75 -7.01 -22.22
N ASP A 333 8.50 -6.72 -22.55
CA ASP A 333 8.00 -6.75 -23.94
C ASP A 333 8.43 -5.50 -24.73
N GLN A 334 8.97 -4.48 -24.04
CA GLN A 334 9.45 -3.25 -24.64
C GLN A 334 10.97 -3.33 -24.89
N PRO A 335 11.48 -2.64 -25.90
CA PRO A 335 12.93 -2.55 -26.11
C PRO A 335 13.55 -1.76 -24.96
N ILE A 336 14.40 -2.42 -24.19
CA ILE A 336 15.11 -1.82 -23.06
C ILE A 336 16.54 -1.54 -23.50
N PRO A 337 17.06 -0.32 -23.29
CA PRO A 337 18.43 0.00 -23.63
C PRO A 337 19.45 -0.96 -22.99
N SER A 338 20.41 -1.42 -23.78
CA SER A 338 21.36 -2.48 -23.37
C SER A 338 22.29 -2.11 -22.20
N TYR A 339 22.40 -0.82 -21.89
CA TYR A 339 23.19 -0.33 -20.75
C TYR A 339 22.45 -0.41 -19.40
N ILE A 340 21.13 -0.62 -19.39
CA ILE A 340 20.34 -0.65 -18.17
C ILE A 340 20.57 -1.96 -17.43
N ARG A 341 20.83 -1.84 -16.12
CA ARG A 341 20.96 -2.95 -15.19
C ARG A 341 20.12 -2.68 -13.95
N LEU A 342 19.38 -3.69 -13.47
CA LEU A 342 18.52 -3.67 -12.28
C LEU A 342 19.02 -4.72 -11.27
N PRO A 343 20.12 -4.45 -10.55
CA PRO A 343 20.77 -5.47 -9.71
C PRO A 343 20.04 -5.73 -8.38
N ASN A 344 19.13 -4.85 -7.96
CA ASN A 344 18.59 -4.84 -6.60
C ASN A 344 17.08 -5.11 -6.55
N ILE A 345 16.55 -5.88 -7.50
CA ILE A 345 15.11 -6.20 -7.55
C ILE A 345 14.72 -7.10 -6.38
N GLU A 346 13.73 -6.65 -5.62
CA GLU A 346 13.11 -7.35 -4.48
C GLU A 346 11.70 -7.86 -4.83
N TYR A 347 11.00 -7.17 -5.74
CA TYR A 347 9.65 -7.50 -6.20
C TYR A 347 9.64 -7.58 -7.72
N LEU A 348 9.28 -8.74 -8.26
CA LEU A 348 9.27 -8.97 -9.70
C LEU A 348 7.91 -9.54 -10.12
N TRP A 349 7.27 -8.85 -11.05
CA TRP A 349 6.10 -9.32 -11.76
C TRP A 349 6.50 -9.55 -13.22
N ILE A 350 6.35 -10.78 -13.71
CA ILE A 350 6.88 -11.19 -15.01
C ILE A 350 5.92 -12.11 -15.72
N LYS A 351 5.80 -11.90 -17.04
CA LYS A 351 5.11 -12.81 -17.95
C LYS A 351 6.11 -13.80 -18.58
N LEU A 352 5.73 -15.04 -18.66
CA LEU A 352 6.50 -16.05 -19.40
C LEU A 352 5.98 -16.16 -20.84
N PRO A 353 6.86 -16.44 -21.83
CA PRO A 353 8.31 -16.68 -21.71
C PRO A 353 9.12 -15.42 -21.42
N ILE A 354 10.21 -15.62 -20.69
CA ILE A 354 11.23 -14.58 -20.49
C ILE A 354 11.97 -14.37 -21.80
N ASN A 355 12.13 -13.11 -22.23
CA ASN A 355 12.95 -12.78 -23.39
C ASN A 355 14.47 -12.87 -23.08
N ASP A 356 15.29 -12.91 -24.14
CA ASP A 356 16.76 -13.04 -24.00
C ASP A 356 17.42 -11.86 -23.28
N GLN A 357 16.76 -10.69 -23.30
CA GLN A 357 17.28 -9.47 -22.66
C GLN A 357 17.14 -9.50 -21.12
N PHE A 358 16.23 -10.31 -20.59
CA PHE A 358 15.95 -10.34 -19.15
C PHE A 358 17.20 -10.48 -18.29
N TRP A 359 18.05 -11.47 -18.59
CA TRP A 359 19.23 -11.75 -17.78
C TRP A 359 20.33 -10.69 -17.94
N SER A 360 20.33 -9.95 -19.03
CA SER A 360 21.23 -8.81 -19.20
C SER A 360 20.77 -7.60 -18.39
N ILE A 361 19.46 -7.44 -18.19
CA ILE A 361 18.85 -6.34 -17.44
C ILE A 361 18.78 -6.64 -15.94
N VAL A 362 18.38 -7.85 -15.57
CA VAL A 362 18.30 -8.32 -14.18
C VAL A 362 19.39 -9.37 -13.94
N PRO A 363 20.62 -8.95 -13.66
CA PRO A 363 21.77 -9.86 -13.59
C PRO A 363 21.72 -10.77 -12.36
N SER A 364 21.01 -10.35 -11.31
CA SER A 364 20.92 -11.08 -10.03
C SER A 364 19.52 -11.05 -9.45
N LEU A 365 19.09 -12.19 -8.91
CA LEU A 365 17.86 -12.34 -8.13
C LEU A 365 18.13 -12.60 -6.63
N ASN A 366 19.34 -12.32 -6.16
CA ASN A 366 19.75 -12.61 -4.77
C ASN A 366 18.93 -11.83 -3.73
N ARG A 367 18.35 -10.68 -4.11
CA ARG A 367 17.50 -9.86 -3.23
C ARG A 367 16.01 -10.08 -3.47
N LEU A 368 15.65 -10.89 -4.45
CA LEU A 368 14.25 -11.12 -4.80
C LEU A 368 13.50 -11.76 -3.64
N ASN A 369 12.52 -11.05 -3.12
CA ASN A 369 11.67 -11.45 -2.02
C ASN A 369 10.29 -11.94 -2.49
N SER A 370 9.76 -11.34 -3.55
CA SER A 370 8.46 -11.68 -4.13
C SER A 370 8.53 -11.82 -5.64
N LEU A 371 8.01 -12.93 -6.14
CA LEU A 371 7.89 -13.24 -7.56
C LEU A 371 6.44 -13.52 -7.92
N THR A 372 5.90 -12.75 -8.85
CA THR A 372 4.61 -13.02 -9.50
C THR A 372 4.86 -13.43 -10.95
N VAL A 373 4.39 -14.61 -11.31
CA VAL A 373 4.50 -15.16 -12.67
C VAL A 373 3.13 -15.17 -13.30
N VAL A 374 3.01 -14.52 -14.46
CA VAL A 374 1.76 -14.45 -15.25
C VAL A 374 1.85 -15.34 -16.49
N SER A 375 0.72 -15.89 -16.90
CA SER A 375 0.63 -16.75 -18.09
C SER A 375 1.59 -17.92 -18.08
N TYR A 376 1.65 -18.61 -16.91
CA TYR A 376 2.43 -19.83 -16.80
C TYR A 376 1.86 -20.94 -17.69
N ILE A 377 2.65 -21.43 -18.64
CA ILE A 377 2.35 -22.58 -19.48
C ILE A 377 3.42 -23.66 -19.21
N ASP A 378 3.05 -24.92 -19.25
CA ASP A 378 3.97 -26.04 -18.96
C ASP A 378 5.23 -26.03 -19.83
N THR A 379 5.17 -25.48 -21.04
CA THR A 379 6.35 -25.33 -21.93
C THR A 379 7.44 -24.44 -21.37
N PHE A 380 7.11 -23.54 -20.41
CA PHE A 380 8.07 -22.60 -19.82
C PHE A 380 8.59 -23.03 -18.44
N GLN A 381 8.41 -24.30 -18.08
CA GLN A 381 8.82 -24.86 -16.80
C GLN A 381 10.31 -24.70 -16.52
N SER A 382 11.16 -24.87 -17.52
CA SER A 382 12.61 -24.68 -17.38
C SER A 382 12.97 -23.25 -16.97
N GLN A 383 12.22 -22.26 -17.46
CA GLN A 383 12.43 -20.84 -17.13
C GLN A 383 12.01 -20.55 -15.69
N LEU A 384 10.83 -21.02 -15.25
CA LEU A 384 10.41 -20.88 -13.85
C LEU A 384 11.41 -21.58 -12.91
N LYS A 385 11.86 -22.79 -13.25
CA LYS A 385 12.89 -23.50 -12.47
C LYS A 385 14.17 -22.66 -12.36
N THR A 386 14.59 -22.05 -13.45
CA THR A 386 15.79 -21.21 -13.48
C THR A 386 15.63 -19.98 -12.59
N LEU A 387 14.47 -19.30 -12.63
CA LEU A 387 14.16 -18.17 -11.75
C LEU A 387 14.23 -18.59 -10.28
N LEU A 388 13.55 -19.67 -9.92
CA LEU A 388 13.53 -20.18 -8.55
C LEU A 388 14.92 -20.56 -8.04
N ASN A 389 15.75 -21.19 -8.86
CA ASN A 389 17.11 -21.58 -8.49
C ASN A 389 18.05 -20.38 -8.28
N ARG A 390 17.78 -19.26 -8.98
CA ARG A 390 18.59 -18.03 -8.90
C ARG A 390 18.07 -17.01 -7.86
N ALA A 391 16.96 -17.32 -7.18
CA ALA A 391 16.31 -16.46 -6.18
C ALA A 391 16.39 -17.06 -4.76
N PRO A 392 17.55 -17.07 -4.10
CA PRO A 392 17.74 -17.75 -2.80
C PRO A 392 16.98 -17.08 -1.63
N CYS A 393 16.58 -15.83 -1.77
CA CYS A 393 15.84 -15.07 -0.75
C CYS A 393 14.33 -14.99 -1.01
N LEU A 394 13.82 -15.71 -2.02
CA LEU A 394 12.42 -15.66 -2.43
C LEU A 394 11.49 -16.18 -1.34
N ARG A 395 10.66 -15.30 -0.78
CA ARG A 395 9.68 -15.65 0.26
C ARG A 395 8.28 -15.89 -0.27
N ARG A 396 7.87 -15.09 -1.26
CA ARG A 396 6.52 -15.15 -1.85
C ARG A 396 6.60 -15.55 -3.31
N LEU A 397 5.85 -16.58 -3.67
CA LEU A 397 5.62 -17.00 -5.05
C LEU A 397 4.12 -16.92 -5.35
N CYS A 398 3.77 -16.10 -6.34
CA CYS A 398 2.43 -15.99 -6.87
C CYS A 398 2.43 -16.46 -8.32
N ILE A 399 1.44 -17.28 -8.70
CA ILE A 399 1.27 -17.76 -10.06
C ILE A 399 -0.14 -17.43 -10.52
N THR A 400 -0.21 -16.63 -11.57
CA THR A 400 -1.46 -16.19 -12.21
C THR A 400 -1.58 -16.83 -13.57
N GLN A 401 -2.77 -17.34 -13.91
CA GLN A 401 -3.00 -17.98 -15.18
C GLN A 401 -4.42 -17.77 -15.70
N ASP A 402 -4.52 -17.36 -16.96
CA ASP A 402 -5.80 -17.04 -17.61
C ASP A 402 -6.54 -18.25 -18.17
N ALA A 403 -5.84 -19.34 -18.50
CA ALA A 403 -6.40 -20.53 -19.11
C ALA A 403 -6.14 -21.80 -18.28
N PRO A 404 -7.08 -22.74 -18.19
CA PRO A 404 -6.86 -24.01 -17.49
C PRO A 404 -5.79 -24.84 -18.20
N LEU A 405 -4.89 -25.43 -17.44
CA LEU A 405 -3.81 -26.28 -17.92
C LEU A 405 -4.17 -27.78 -17.80
N HIS A 406 -3.75 -28.55 -18.79
CA HIS A 406 -3.96 -30.01 -18.78
C HIS A 406 -2.93 -30.79 -17.97
N SER A 407 -1.80 -30.21 -17.60
CA SER A 407 -0.70 -30.88 -16.90
C SER A 407 -0.19 -30.10 -15.69
N GLN A 408 -0.97 -30.05 -14.63
CA GLN A 408 -0.74 -29.19 -13.46
C GLN A 408 0.30 -29.70 -12.47
N MET A 409 0.84 -30.90 -12.72
CA MET A 409 1.63 -31.64 -11.74
C MET A 409 3.07 -31.18 -11.59
N LEU A 410 3.56 -30.40 -12.50
CA LEU A 410 4.98 -30.06 -12.59
C LEU A 410 5.37 -28.92 -11.65
N LEU A 411 4.41 -28.06 -11.31
CA LEU A 411 4.61 -27.02 -10.27
C LEU A 411 5.11 -27.64 -8.95
N PHE A 412 4.60 -28.80 -8.58
CA PHE A 412 4.95 -29.47 -7.32
C PHE A 412 6.32 -30.14 -7.31
N ARG A 413 7.02 -30.19 -8.44
CA ARG A 413 8.39 -30.68 -8.53
C ARG A 413 9.44 -29.61 -8.26
N TYR A 414 9.04 -28.33 -8.23
CA TYR A 414 9.97 -27.27 -7.95
C TYR A 414 10.33 -27.22 -6.47
N ALA A 415 11.55 -26.79 -6.22
CA ALA A 415 12.06 -26.57 -4.88
C ALA A 415 12.74 -25.19 -4.83
N ASN A 416 12.40 -24.42 -3.84
CA ASN A 416 13.17 -23.25 -3.42
C ASN A 416 13.02 -23.18 -1.90
N PRO A 417 14.08 -23.39 -1.11
CA PRO A 417 14.00 -23.55 0.33
C PRO A 417 13.56 -22.29 1.09
N SER A 418 13.53 -21.15 0.43
CA SER A 418 13.18 -19.87 1.06
C SER A 418 11.71 -19.50 0.93
N VAL A 419 10.97 -20.09 -0.02
CA VAL A 419 9.55 -19.79 -0.24
C VAL A 419 8.73 -20.19 0.99
N ARG A 420 7.99 -19.23 1.54
CA ARG A 420 7.09 -19.39 2.69
C ARG A 420 5.64 -19.09 2.37
N GLN A 421 5.42 -18.32 1.30
CA GLN A 421 4.08 -17.92 0.86
C GLN A 421 3.87 -18.39 -0.57
N LEU A 422 2.79 -19.14 -0.79
CA LEU A 422 2.38 -19.64 -2.09
C LEU A 422 0.97 -19.15 -2.40
N ASP A 423 0.85 -18.36 -3.46
CA ASP A 423 -0.42 -17.78 -3.88
C ASP A 423 -0.82 -18.35 -5.26
N LEU A 424 -1.87 -19.16 -5.28
CA LEU A 424 -2.42 -19.84 -6.44
C LEU A 424 -3.89 -19.45 -6.70
N ARG A 425 -4.36 -18.33 -6.14
CA ARG A 425 -5.76 -17.88 -6.27
C ARG A 425 -6.14 -17.56 -7.71
N ASP A 426 -5.22 -16.93 -8.42
CA ASP A 426 -5.41 -16.50 -9.81
C ASP A 426 -4.91 -17.53 -10.83
N TYR A 427 -4.78 -18.78 -10.40
CA TYR A 427 -4.35 -19.89 -11.26
C TYR A 427 -5.46 -20.40 -12.18
N ASN A 428 -6.69 -19.88 -12.04
CA ASN A 428 -7.90 -20.24 -12.79
C ASN A 428 -8.20 -21.75 -12.80
N HIS A 429 -7.89 -22.44 -11.70
CA HIS A 429 -8.10 -23.87 -11.52
C HIS A 429 -8.49 -24.21 -10.09
N TYR A 430 -9.50 -25.07 -9.94
CA TYR A 430 -9.86 -25.66 -8.66
C TYR A 430 -9.12 -26.96 -8.46
N PHE A 431 -8.17 -26.98 -7.51
CA PHE A 431 -7.35 -28.14 -7.21
C PHE A 431 -8.18 -29.29 -6.62
N ASN A 432 -8.07 -30.47 -7.22
CA ASN A 432 -8.73 -31.67 -6.70
C ASN A 432 -7.97 -32.30 -5.52
N LYS A 433 -8.56 -33.31 -4.89
CA LYS A 433 -8.00 -33.96 -3.71
C LYS A 433 -6.58 -34.52 -3.93
N GLU A 434 -6.33 -35.16 -5.08
CA GLU A 434 -5.01 -35.71 -5.38
C GLU A 434 -3.96 -34.63 -5.57
N GLU A 435 -4.29 -33.55 -6.25
CA GLU A 435 -3.43 -32.39 -6.45
C GLU A 435 -3.10 -31.72 -5.11
N CYS A 436 -4.07 -31.58 -4.22
CA CYS A 436 -3.87 -31.07 -2.87
C CYS A 436 -2.93 -31.98 -2.05
N ILE A 437 -3.08 -33.31 -2.16
CA ILE A 437 -2.17 -34.28 -1.54
C ILE A 437 -0.75 -34.11 -2.08
N ARG A 438 -0.58 -34.02 -3.39
CA ARG A 438 0.72 -33.84 -4.03
C ARG A 438 1.36 -32.51 -3.65
N LEU A 439 0.61 -31.42 -3.61
CA LEU A 439 1.08 -30.12 -3.15
C LEU A 439 1.62 -30.23 -1.72
N SER A 440 0.85 -30.80 -0.81
CA SER A 440 1.25 -30.92 0.61
C SER A 440 2.53 -31.71 0.83
N HIS A 441 2.85 -32.68 -0.05
CA HIS A 441 4.08 -33.47 -0.01
C HIS A 441 5.23 -32.89 -0.83
N SER A 442 4.96 -31.86 -1.65
CA SER A 442 5.99 -31.18 -2.43
C SER A 442 6.97 -30.41 -1.55
N SER A 443 8.14 -30.06 -2.09
CA SER A 443 9.11 -29.23 -1.38
C SER A 443 8.52 -27.86 -1.04
N LEU A 444 7.77 -27.23 -1.95
CA LEU A 444 7.10 -25.95 -1.72
C LEU A 444 6.01 -26.08 -0.65
N GLY A 445 5.21 -27.13 -0.69
CA GLY A 445 4.12 -27.33 0.27
C GLY A 445 4.62 -27.59 1.70
N ARG A 446 5.65 -28.41 1.88
CA ARG A 446 6.18 -28.74 3.22
C ARG A 446 6.69 -27.52 3.99
N GLN A 447 7.25 -26.56 3.31
CA GLN A 447 7.83 -25.37 3.93
C GLN A 447 6.87 -24.16 3.94
N CYS A 448 5.72 -24.28 3.25
CA CYS A 448 4.76 -23.20 3.11
C CYS A 448 4.13 -22.84 4.46
N GLU A 449 4.18 -21.56 4.78
CA GLU A 449 3.56 -20.98 5.98
C GLU A 449 2.22 -20.31 5.67
N VAL A 450 2.06 -19.78 4.46
CA VAL A 450 0.85 -19.10 3.99
C VAL A 450 0.49 -19.68 2.62
N LEU A 451 -0.68 -20.29 2.53
CA LEU A 451 -1.19 -20.86 1.28
C LEU A 451 -2.49 -20.15 0.88
N SER A 452 -2.55 -19.67 -0.36
CA SER A 452 -3.76 -19.16 -0.97
C SER A 452 -4.09 -20.00 -2.19
N ILE A 453 -5.29 -20.63 -2.22
CA ILE A 453 -5.61 -21.64 -3.24
C ILE A 453 -7.13 -21.78 -3.47
N MET A 454 -7.52 -22.19 -4.69
CA MET A 454 -8.88 -22.63 -5.00
C MET A 454 -8.93 -24.14 -5.02
N ILE A 455 -9.91 -24.74 -4.34
CA ILE A 455 -10.07 -26.19 -4.20
C ILE A 455 -11.48 -26.63 -4.58
N ASN A 456 -11.63 -27.85 -5.11
CA ASN A 456 -12.93 -28.36 -5.50
C ASN A 456 -13.71 -29.06 -4.37
N ASN A 457 -13.05 -29.43 -3.26
CA ASN A 457 -13.73 -30.07 -2.13
C ASN A 457 -13.21 -29.59 -0.77
N ARG A 458 -14.10 -29.56 0.21
CA ARG A 458 -13.81 -29.07 1.57
C ARG A 458 -12.88 -29.98 2.39
N GLU A 459 -12.81 -31.26 2.09
CA GLU A 459 -11.97 -32.23 2.81
C GLU A 459 -10.47 -31.95 2.63
N SER A 460 -10.10 -31.35 1.49
CA SER A 460 -8.72 -30.93 1.22
C SER A 460 -8.20 -29.92 2.25
N ILE A 461 -9.09 -29.12 2.83
CA ILE A 461 -8.74 -28.15 3.88
C ILE A 461 -8.21 -28.86 5.12
N ILE A 462 -8.96 -29.88 5.56
CA ILE A 462 -8.56 -30.69 6.73
C ILE A 462 -7.22 -31.37 6.47
N TYR A 463 -7.02 -31.84 5.24
CA TYR A 463 -5.78 -32.49 4.84
C TYR A 463 -4.60 -31.52 4.89
N PHE A 464 -4.71 -30.31 4.35
CA PHE A 464 -3.66 -29.29 4.43
C PHE A 464 -3.27 -28.99 5.88
N ILE A 465 -4.26 -28.73 6.74
CA ILE A 465 -4.02 -28.37 8.14
C ILE A 465 -3.33 -29.52 8.91
N LYS A 466 -3.66 -30.78 8.59
CA LYS A 466 -3.05 -31.94 9.23
C LYS A 466 -1.65 -32.27 8.71
N LYS A 467 -1.35 -32.00 7.44
CA LYS A 467 -0.11 -32.45 6.78
C LYS A 467 0.94 -31.39 6.58
N MET A 468 0.53 -30.14 6.41
CA MET A 468 1.46 -29.01 6.23
C MET A 468 1.82 -28.41 7.59
N ILE A 469 2.82 -28.99 8.25
CA ILE A 469 3.19 -28.67 9.65
C ILE A 469 3.64 -27.21 9.87
N ASN A 470 4.11 -26.55 8.82
CA ASN A 470 4.53 -25.15 8.87
C ASN A 470 3.40 -24.18 8.53
N LEU A 471 2.23 -24.67 8.12
CA LEU A 471 1.11 -23.83 7.71
C LEU A 471 0.58 -23.03 8.88
N ARG A 472 0.52 -21.72 8.72
CA ARG A 472 0.04 -20.75 9.72
C ARG A 472 -1.23 -20.05 9.28
N SER A 473 -1.38 -19.86 7.96
CA SER A 473 -2.56 -19.22 7.38
C SER A 473 -2.93 -19.90 6.07
N LEU A 474 -4.23 -20.13 5.89
CA LEU A 474 -4.79 -20.70 4.70
C LEU A 474 -5.93 -19.80 4.19
N ASN A 475 -5.78 -19.31 2.96
CA ASN A 475 -6.79 -18.50 2.27
C ASN A 475 -7.36 -19.34 1.13
N ILE A 476 -8.63 -19.72 1.23
CA ILE A 476 -9.24 -20.69 0.34
C ILE A 476 -10.54 -20.21 -0.29
N ARG A 477 -10.75 -20.65 -1.52
CA ARG A 477 -12.06 -20.68 -2.19
C ARG A 477 -12.42 -22.12 -2.49
N CYS A 478 -13.61 -22.56 -2.09
CA CYS A 478 -14.08 -23.91 -2.30
C CYS A 478 -15.21 -23.94 -3.35
N GLU A 479 -15.08 -24.81 -4.35
CA GLU A 479 -16.05 -24.92 -5.44
C GLU A 479 -17.38 -25.52 -4.97
N ASP A 480 -17.36 -26.44 -4.00
CA ASP A 480 -18.55 -27.10 -3.47
C ASP A 480 -19.41 -26.17 -2.58
N GLU A 481 -19.00 -24.92 -2.39
CA GLU A 481 -19.79 -23.92 -1.73
C GLU A 481 -20.92 -23.40 -2.61
N LYS A 482 -22.14 -23.92 -2.40
CA LYS A 482 -23.34 -23.67 -3.24
C LYS A 482 -23.81 -22.21 -3.28
N TYR A 483 -23.26 -21.35 -2.43
CA TYR A 483 -23.77 -20.01 -2.15
C TYR A 483 -23.61 -19.01 -3.34
N TYR A 484 -22.61 -19.19 -4.21
CA TYR A 484 -22.19 -18.14 -5.13
C TYR A 484 -22.75 -18.22 -6.55
N LYS A 485 -23.38 -19.32 -6.93
CA LYS A 485 -23.99 -19.41 -8.26
C LYS A 485 -25.17 -18.43 -8.46
N GLY A 486 -25.78 -17.95 -7.34
CA GLY A 486 -26.88 -16.98 -7.38
C GLY A 486 -26.48 -15.50 -7.50
N LEU A 487 -25.31 -15.11 -6.95
CA LEU A 487 -24.91 -13.69 -6.91
C LEU A 487 -24.15 -13.22 -8.16
N ALA A 488 -23.47 -14.12 -8.84
CA ALA A 488 -22.75 -13.79 -10.09
C ALA A 488 -23.75 -13.48 -11.24
N LEU A 489 -24.94 -14.03 -11.21
CA LEU A 489 -26.01 -13.76 -12.19
C LEU A 489 -26.83 -12.49 -11.86
N ALA A 490 -26.78 -11.98 -10.63
CA ALA A 490 -27.56 -10.82 -10.20
C ALA A 490 -26.91 -9.44 -10.48
N LYS A 491 -25.67 -9.41 -10.96
CA LYS A 491 -24.99 -8.13 -11.32
C LYS A 491 -25.50 -7.48 -12.61
N ASN A 492 -26.36 -8.14 -13.38
CA ASN A 492 -26.83 -7.65 -14.69
C ASN A 492 -28.32 -7.28 -14.74
N GLY A 493 -28.99 -6.96 -13.63
CA GLY A 493 -30.38 -6.55 -13.70
C GLY A 493 -30.90 -5.87 -12.43
N ASN A 494 -31.63 -4.77 -12.64
CA ASN A 494 -32.40 -4.00 -11.67
C ASN A 494 -33.48 -4.84 -10.96
N ASN A 495 -33.15 -5.68 -10.00
CA ASN A 495 -34.17 -6.37 -9.21
C ASN A 495 -33.88 -6.28 -7.72
N LYS A 496 -34.88 -5.76 -7.00
CA LYS A 496 -34.98 -5.75 -5.53
C LYS A 496 -34.72 -7.16 -4.97
N TYR A 497 -33.83 -7.24 -4.01
CA TYR A 497 -33.48 -8.48 -3.31
C TYR A 497 -34.68 -8.98 -2.48
N PRO A 498 -35.05 -10.25 -2.49
CA PRO A 498 -35.91 -10.85 -1.48
C PRO A 498 -35.07 -11.19 -0.24
N ASP A 499 -35.47 -10.68 0.90
CA ASP A 499 -34.83 -10.84 2.23
C ASP A 499 -34.78 -12.27 2.77
N GLU A 500 -35.43 -13.24 2.13
CA GLU A 500 -35.66 -14.57 2.71
C GLU A 500 -34.56 -15.62 2.49
N LYS A 501 -33.47 -15.35 1.76
CA LYS A 501 -32.42 -16.35 1.46
C LYS A 501 -31.06 -16.14 2.18
N ILE A 502 -31.04 -15.33 3.21
CA ILE A 502 -29.80 -15.03 3.97
C ILE A 502 -29.42 -16.14 4.98
N GLN A 503 -30.31 -17.09 5.26
CA GLN A 503 -30.12 -18.08 6.33
C GLN A 503 -29.12 -19.22 6.06
N ASN A 504 -28.64 -19.43 4.82
CA ASN A 504 -27.67 -20.49 4.51
C ASN A 504 -26.23 -19.97 4.32
N LYS A 505 -25.89 -18.86 4.95
CA LYS A 505 -24.63 -18.13 4.69
C LYS A 505 -23.36 -18.83 5.15
N ASP A 506 -23.44 -19.76 6.09
CA ASP A 506 -22.27 -20.23 6.84
C ASP A 506 -22.09 -21.76 6.90
N ASP A 507 -22.71 -22.51 5.99
CA ASP A 507 -22.60 -23.98 5.97
C ASP A 507 -21.12 -24.45 5.95
N LEU A 508 -20.30 -23.89 5.06
CA LEU A 508 -18.88 -24.25 5.01
C LEU A 508 -18.11 -23.79 6.25
N ILE A 509 -18.37 -22.59 6.76
CA ILE A 509 -17.72 -22.09 7.99
C ILE A 509 -18.11 -22.95 9.18
N GLN A 510 -19.40 -23.30 9.31
CA GLN A 510 -19.87 -24.16 10.41
C GLN A 510 -19.27 -25.55 10.29
N TRP A 511 -19.28 -26.15 9.09
CA TRP A 511 -18.65 -27.43 8.83
C TRP A 511 -17.16 -27.41 9.19
N LEU A 512 -16.42 -26.34 8.82
CA LEU A 512 -15.02 -26.18 9.17
C LEU A 512 -14.82 -26.09 10.70
N LYS A 513 -15.67 -25.37 11.42
CA LYS A 513 -15.61 -25.28 12.88
C LYS A 513 -15.84 -26.64 13.56
N ASP A 514 -16.68 -27.48 12.97
CA ASP A 514 -16.98 -28.82 13.52
C ASP A 514 -15.84 -29.83 13.24
N HIS A 515 -15.01 -29.61 12.21
CA HIS A 515 -13.99 -30.56 11.78
C HIS A 515 -12.55 -30.11 12.02
N LEU A 516 -12.33 -28.83 12.31
CA LEU A 516 -11.00 -28.28 12.61
C LEU A 516 -10.81 -28.07 14.12
N PRO A 517 -9.56 -28.07 14.59
CA PRO A 517 -9.29 -27.74 15.99
C PRO A 517 -9.86 -26.36 16.37
N SER A 518 -10.41 -26.26 17.59
CA SER A 518 -10.95 -24.98 18.13
C SER A 518 -9.88 -23.88 18.25
N THR A 519 -8.61 -24.22 18.14
CA THR A 519 -7.50 -23.28 18.07
C THR A 519 -7.44 -22.51 16.74
N CYS A 520 -8.07 -23.02 15.67
CA CYS A 520 -8.13 -22.32 14.40
C CYS A 520 -9.16 -21.18 14.45
N LEU A 521 -8.79 -20.03 13.92
CA LEU A 521 -9.73 -18.95 13.66
C LEU A 521 -10.19 -19.01 12.21
N ILE A 522 -11.48 -19.14 11.99
CA ILE A 522 -12.08 -19.30 10.67
C ILE A 522 -13.00 -18.10 10.40
N VAL A 523 -12.73 -17.34 9.33
CA VAL A 523 -13.51 -16.15 8.98
C VAL A 523 -13.65 -15.99 7.47
N ARG A 524 -14.70 -15.32 7.01
CA ARG A 524 -14.81 -14.87 5.62
C ARG A 524 -13.78 -13.78 5.33
N ASN A 525 -13.18 -13.82 4.14
CA ASN A 525 -12.34 -12.74 3.68
C ASN A 525 -13.22 -11.50 3.42
N PRO A 526 -12.97 -10.39 4.07
CA PRO A 526 -13.81 -9.20 3.92
C PRO A 526 -13.69 -8.54 2.54
N HIS A 527 -12.62 -8.77 1.79
CA HIS A 527 -12.47 -8.24 0.41
C HIS A 527 -13.10 -9.13 -0.63
N TRP A 528 -12.89 -10.41 -0.42
CA TRP A 528 -13.31 -11.44 -1.37
C TRP A 528 -14.15 -12.46 -0.63
N ILE A 529 -15.40 -12.10 -0.49
CA ILE A 529 -16.43 -12.83 0.26
C ILE A 529 -16.51 -14.32 -0.13
N ASN A 530 -15.98 -14.68 -1.33
CA ASN A 530 -15.85 -16.06 -1.80
C ASN A 530 -14.69 -16.84 -1.16
N TYR A 531 -13.83 -16.14 -0.41
CA TYR A 531 -12.67 -16.75 0.22
C TYR A 531 -12.88 -16.86 1.73
N ILE A 532 -12.34 -17.92 2.31
CA ILE A 532 -12.28 -18.16 3.74
C ILE A 532 -10.83 -18.06 4.19
N LEU A 533 -10.61 -17.32 5.25
CA LEU A 533 -9.32 -17.18 5.92
C LEU A 533 -9.32 -18.10 7.15
N ILE A 534 -8.31 -18.95 7.25
CA ILE A 534 -8.10 -19.83 8.40
C ILE A 534 -6.73 -19.50 8.99
N TRP A 535 -6.72 -18.97 10.21
CA TRP A 535 -5.49 -18.71 10.96
C TRP A 535 -5.28 -19.86 11.97
N ILE A 536 -4.11 -20.53 11.87
CA ILE A 536 -3.79 -21.79 12.54
C ILE A 536 -2.81 -21.55 13.70
#